data_a934203c4ace7d80e6715f6ce354e032
#
_entry.id   a934203c4ace7d80e6715f6ce354e032
#
_cell.length_a   1.000
_cell.length_b   1.000
_cell.length_c   1.000
_cell.angle_alpha   90.00
_cell.angle_beta   90.00
_cell.angle_gamma   90.00
#
_symmetry.space_group_name_H-M   'P 1'
#
loop_
_entity.id
_entity.type
_entity.pdbx_description
1 polymer ?
#
loop_
_entity_poly.entity_id
_entity_poly.type
_entity_poly.pdbx_seq_one_letter_code
_entity_poly.pdbx_strand_id
1 'polypeptide(L)' 'MEAALRLNEALGRLREVLHATAGVELTDLDAAELAGLEEDVCRALLQVLYETGILEKRRRGVFVCRG' A
#
# COMPACT_ATOMS: atom_id res chain seq x y z
N MET A 1 15.68 -14.12 -6.72
CA MET A 1 15.88 -12.90 -7.50
C MET A 1 14.59 -12.38 -8.10
N GLU A 2 13.83 -13.22 -8.79
CA GLU A 2 12.56 -12.80 -9.34
C GLU A 2 11.59 -12.30 -8.25
N ALA A 3 11.56 -12.96 -7.10
CA ALA A 3 10.68 -12.56 -6.00
C ALA A 3 11.01 -11.17 -5.48
N ALA A 4 12.30 -10.85 -5.38
CA ALA A 4 12.72 -9.53 -4.93
C ALA A 4 12.37 -8.45 -5.93
N LEU A 5 12.53 -8.74 -7.23
CA LEU A 5 12.14 -7.80 -8.29
C LEU A 5 10.64 -7.57 -8.29
N ARG A 6 9.85 -8.63 -8.10
CA ARG A 6 8.41 -8.52 -8.02
C ARG A 6 7.96 -7.69 -6.83
N LEU A 7 8.63 -7.86 -5.70
CA LEU A 7 8.32 -7.07 -4.51
C LEU A 7 8.62 -5.60 -4.73
N ASN A 8 9.74 -5.30 -5.39
CA ASN A 8 10.09 -3.92 -5.70
C ASN A 8 9.08 -3.29 -6.66
N GLU A 9 8.65 -4.03 -7.67
CA GLU A 9 7.61 -3.56 -8.59
C GLU A 9 6.29 -3.34 -7.86
N ALA A 10 5.89 -4.29 -7.03
CA ALA A 10 4.66 -4.20 -6.26
C ALA A 10 4.70 -2.99 -5.34
N LEU A 11 5.81 -2.79 -4.66
CA LEU A 11 5.98 -1.63 -3.78
C LEU A 11 5.91 -0.32 -4.57
N GLY A 12 6.54 -0.27 -5.74
CA GLY A 12 6.50 0.89 -6.60
C GLY A 12 5.09 1.23 -7.05
N ARG A 13 4.34 0.23 -7.48
CA ARG A 13 2.94 0.42 -7.88
C ARG A 13 2.08 0.91 -6.72
N LEU A 14 2.26 0.30 -5.56
CA LEU A 14 1.51 0.68 -4.37
C LEU A 14 1.82 2.13 -3.97
N ARG A 15 3.09 2.52 -4.02
CA ARG A 15 3.49 3.88 -3.68
C ARG A 15 2.88 4.89 -4.66
N GLU A 16 2.82 4.56 -5.94
CA GLU A 16 2.18 5.42 -6.92
C GLU A 16 0.70 5.60 -6.62
N VAL A 17 0.01 4.51 -6.30
CA VAL A 17 -1.40 4.56 -5.92
C VAL A 17 -1.59 5.44 -4.69
N LEU A 18 -0.78 5.24 -3.67
CA LEU A 18 -0.88 5.99 -2.43
C LEU A 18 -0.59 7.47 -2.65
N HIS A 19 0.35 7.80 -3.53
CA HIS A 19 0.66 9.19 -3.88
C HIS A 19 -0.52 9.84 -4.58
N ALA A 20 -1.13 9.12 -5.53
CA ALA A 20 -2.27 9.63 -6.29
C ALA A 20 -3.52 9.78 -5.42
N THR A 21 -3.62 9.01 -4.34
CA THR A 21 -4.78 9.03 -3.44
C THR A 21 -4.43 9.63 -2.07
N ALA A 22 -3.41 10.48 -2.00
CA ALA A 22 -3.01 11.13 -0.75
C ALA A 22 -4.20 11.85 -0.13
N GLY A 23 -4.40 11.63 1.17
CA GLY A 23 -5.51 12.21 1.90
C GLY A 23 -6.82 11.44 1.79
N VAL A 24 -6.86 10.42 0.95
CA VAL A 24 -8.07 9.58 0.79
C VAL A 24 -7.90 8.32 1.64
N GLU A 25 -8.94 7.95 2.38
CA GLU A 25 -8.94 6.73 3.16
C GLU A 25 -9.11 5.52 2.24
N LEU A 26 -8.26 4.54 2.38
CA LEU A 26 -8.30 3.31 1.60
C LEU A 26 -8.23 2.10 2.51
N THR A 27 -8.96 1.06 2.15
CA THR A 27 -8.79 -0.24 2.79
C THR A 27 -7.66 -0.99 2.10
N ASP A 28 -7.18 -2.07 2.71
CA ASP A 28 -6.19 -2.92 2.09
C ASP A 28 -6.70 -3.51 0.76
N LEU A 29 -7.98 -3.82 0.70
CA LEU A 29 -8.61 -4.34 -0.52
C LEU A 29 -8.64 -3.28 -1.62
N ASP A 30 -9.02 -2.04 -1.27
CA ASP A 30 -9.03 -0.94 -2.24
C ASP A 30 -7.64 -0.69 -2.81
N ALA A 31 -6.63 -0.67 -1.95
CA ALA A 31 -5.26 -0.46 -2.38
C ALA A 31 -4.77 -1.60 -3.28
N ALA A 32 -5.13 -2.83 -2.94
CA ALA A 32 -4.75 -3.99 -3.75
C ALA A 32 -5.36 -3.92 -5.15
N GLU A 33 -6.62 -3.55 -5.24
CA GLU A 33 -7.30 -3.41 -6.53
C GLU A 33 -6.68 -2.30 -7.38
N LEU A 34 -6.45 -1.16 -6.78
CA LEU A 34 -5.88 -0.02 -7.50
C LEU A 34 -4.45 -0.29 -7.97
N ALA A 35 -3.67 -0.98 -7.17
CA ALA A 35 -2.29 -1.30 -7.51
C ALA A 35 -2.16 -2.56 -8.37
N GLY A 36 -3.24 -3.32 -8.53
CA GLY A 36 -3.20 -4.58 -9.27
C GLY A 36 -2.40 -5.65 -8.56
N LEU A 37 -2.45 -5.68 -7.23
CA LEU A 37 -1.70 -6.61 -6.40
C LEU A 37 -2.62 -7.62 -5.75
N GLU A 38 -2.05 -8.75 -5.37
CA GLU A 38 -2.76 -9.71 -4.54
C GLU A 38 -2.96 -9.11 -3.15
N GLU A 39 -4.07 -9.44 -2.53
CA GLU A 39 -4.43 -8.91 -1.21
C GLU A 39 -3.36 -9.16 -0.16
N ASP A 40 -2.82 -10.37 -0.14
CA ASP A 40 -1.78 -10.74 0.84
C ASP A 40 -0.53 -9.89 0.70
N VAL A 41 -0.09 -9.70 -0.54
CA VAL A 41 1.10 -8.91 -0.84
C VAL A 41 0.86 -7.46 -0.47
N CYS A 42 -0.31 -6.93 -0.84
CA CYS A 42 -0.66 -5.55 -0.55
C CYS A 42 -0.71 -5.30 0.95
N ARG A 43 -1.33 -6.21 1.69
CA ARG A 43 -1.43 -6.09 3.15
C ARG A 43 -0.05 -6.05 3.80
N ALA A 44 0.85 -6.93 3.38
CA ALA A 44 2.21 -6.96 3.91
C ALA A 44 2.95 -5.66 3.63
N LEU A 45 2.82 -5.14 2.41
CA LEU A 45 3.48 -3.89 2.03
C LEU A 45 2.89 -2.69 2.76
N LEU A 46 1.58 -2.67 2.95
CA LEU A 46 0.93 -1.60 3.71
C LEU A 46 1.42 -1.58 5.16
N GLN A 47 1.61 -2.76 5.74
CA GLN A 47 2.13 -2.86 7.10
C GLN A 47 3.53 -2.26 7.19
N VAL A 48 4.40 -2.55 6.23
CA VAL A 48 5.75 -1.99 6.19
C VAL A 48 5.69 -0.47 6.07
N LEU A 49 4.84 0.03 5.17
CA LEU A 49 4.70 1.47 4.97
C LEU A 49 4.13 2.17 6.21
N TYR A 50 3.22 1.51 6.90
CA TYR A 50 2.68 2.02 8.16
C TYR A 50 3.79 2.11 9.22
N GLU A 51 4.61 1.08 9.33
CA GLU A 51 5.71 1.05 10.30
C GLU A 51 6.77 2.11 10.02
N THR A 52 6.95 2.48 8.75
CA THR A 52 7.91 3.53 8.38
C THR A 52 7.34 4.93 8.53
N GLY A 53 6.06 5.07 8.86
CA GLY A 53 5.42 6.36 9.06
C GLY A 53 4.88 7.02 7.79
N ILE A 54 4.96 6.35 6.65
CA ILE A 54 4.42 6.87 5.39
C ILE A 54 2.90 6.86 5.40
N LEU A 55 2.32 5.81 6.01
CA LEU A 55 0.88 5.66 6.13
C LEU A 55 0.42 5.93 7.55
N GLU A 56 -0.76 6.48 7.66
CA GLU A 56 -1.46 6.65 8.92
C GLU A 56 -2.64 5.70 8.94
N LYS A 57 -2.82 5.01 10.05
CA LYS A 57 -3.93 4.08 10.21
C LYS A 57 -5.07 4.79 10.91
N ARG A 58 -6.18 4.99 10.21
CA ARG A 58 -7.34 5.71 10.76
C ARG A 58 -8.19 4.82 11.63
N ARG A 59 -8.39 3.58 11.18
CA ARG A 59 -9.13 2.57 11.91
C ARG A 59 -8.74 1.21 11.34
N ARG A 60 -9.32 0.18 11.88
CA ARG A 60 -8.97 -1.18 11.50
C ARG A 60 -9.14 -1.38 10.00
N GLY A 61 -8.04 -1.69 9.33
CA GLY A 61 -8.03 -1.95 7.90
C GLY A 61 -8.15 -0.73 7.01
N VAL A 62 -8.14 0.49 7.58
CA VAL A 62 -8.26 1.73 6.80
C VAL A 62 -6.99 2.55 6.98
N PHE A 63 -6.39 2.89 5.85
CA PHE A 63 -5.13 3.63 5.81
C PHE A 63 -5.29 4.92 5.00
N VAL A 64 -4.47 5.90 5.32
CA VAL A 64 -4.40 7.14 4.53
C VAL A 64 -2.91 7.49 4.36
N CYS A 65 -2.56 7.89 3.14
CA CYS A 65 -1.21 8.35 2.87
C CYS A 65 -1.08 9.81 3.27
N ARG A 66 -0.04 10.13 4.00
CA ARG A 66 0.19 11.50 4.45
C ARG A 66 0.63 12.45 3.32
N GLY A 67 0.88 11.89 2.19
CA GLY A 67 1.20 12.65 1.02
C GLY A 67 2.44 13.45 1.10
#